data_dbe9b1c0308992c323d819a57f3b5770
#
_entry.id   dbe9b1c0308992c323d819a57f3b5770
#
_cell.length_a   1.000
_cell.length_b   1.000
_cell.length_c   1.000
_cell.angle_alpha   90.00
_cell.angle_beta   90.00
_cell.angle_gamma   90.00
#
_symmetry.space_group_name_H-M   'P 1'
#
loop_
_entity.id
_entity.type
_entity.pdbx_description
1 polymer ?
#
loop_
_entity_poly.entity_id
_entity_poly.type
_entity_poly.pdbx_seq_one_letter_code
_entity_poly.pdbx_strand_id
1 'polypeptide(L)'
;MKIALLEPLNVSEEMLREMAAPVLERGHKLTVYDTKADSPQEVIRRAQGMDAVIIANTPFPAEAVTENPALKYIDVAFTGVDHVPMEACRARGVLVSNAANYSNQSVAELTVGMAIALLRRLPACDAAVRAHQGSAGLIGREIAERTVGIVGLGRIGLRVARLMLAFGARVVAYDPKPMDKARQLGVQYASLREVLESSDIVTLHAPACAQTHKMIGEAEFAQMKPGALFINCARGALVDSQALCGALRSGHLAGAAVDVYDREPPLDNSEPLLHAPNIILTPHIAFASEESMLRRARIVFQNLYAWLDGEPMNLC
;
A
#
# COMPACT_ATOMS: atom_id res chain seq x y z
N MET A 1 22.79 11.96 -20.48
CA MET A 1 21.39 12.28 -20.17
C MET A 1 21.31 13.06 -18.86
N LYS A 2 20.23 13.84 -18.67
CA LYS A 2 19.90 14.54 -17.42
C LYS A 2 18.82 13.73 -16.70
N ILE A 3 19.08 13.33 -15.47
CA ILE A 3 18.21 12.49 -14.66
C ILE A 3 17.94 13.23 -13.35
N ALA A 4 16.71 13.17 -12.84
CA ALA A 4 16.39 13.75 -11.54
C ALA A 4 15.66 12.76 -10.63
N LEU A 5 16.13 12.64 -9.39
CA LEU A 5 15.39 12.03 -8.29
C LEU A 5 14.60 13.16 -7.62
N LEU A 6 13.28 13.19 -7.83
CA LEU A 6 12.42 14.32 -7.47
C LEU A 6 12.00 14.37 -6.00
N GLU A 7 12.18 13.27 -5.28
CA GLU A 7 11.85 13.15 -3.86
C GLU A 7 12.70 12.03 -3.20
N PRO A 8 12.88 12.05 -1.88
CA PRO A 8 13.75 11.11 -1.17
C PRO A 8 13.32 9.64 -1.32
N LEU A 9 14.30 8.74 -1.51
CA LEU A 9 14.08 7.29 -1.45
C LEU A 9 14.12 6.71 -0.03
N ASN A 10 14.40 7.53 0.99
CA ASN A 10 14.53 7.13 2.40
C ASN A 10 15.59 6.03 2.60
N VAL A 11 16.72 6.20 1.98
CA VAL A 11 17.97 5.45 2.20
C VAL A 11 19.08 6.41 2.62
N SER A 12 20.18 5.91 3.17
CA SER A 12 21.31 6.76 3.53
C SER A 12 21.96 7.41 2.29
N GLU A 13 22.59 8.57 2.50
CA GLU A 13 23.33 9.26 1.41
C GLU A 13 24.43 8.38 0.83
N GLU A 14 25.11 7.59 1.68
CA GLU A 14 26.15 6.64 1.23
C GLU A 14 25.57 5.61 0.28
N MET A 15 24.45 4.95 0.64
CA MET A 15 23.76 4.00 -0.22
C MET A 15 23.27 4.63 -1.52
N LEU A 16 22.72 5.84 -1.45
CA LEU A 16 22.28 6.56 -2.64
C LEU A 16 23.46 6.86 -3.57
N ARG A 17 24.59 7.29 -3.00
CA ARG A 17 25.82 7.58 -3.76
C ARG A 17 26.37 6.32 -4.44
N GLU A 18 26.42 5.19 -3.73
CA GLU A 18 26.83 3.90 -4.30
C GLU A 18 25.94 3.49 -5.48
N MET A 19 24.62 3.56 -5.30
CA MET A 19 23.66 3.23 -6.36
C MET A 19 23.71 4.22 -7.53
N ALA A 20 24.08 5.46 -7.32
CA ALA A 20 24.18 6.48 -8.38
C ALA A 20 25.51 6.42 -9.15
N ALA A 21 26.57 5.85 -8.56
CA ALA A 21 27.91 5.85 -9.14
C ALA A 21 27.96 5.35 -10.60
N PRO A 22 27.32 4.22 -10.98
CA PRO A 22 27.34 3.77 -12.37
C PRO A 22 26.67 4.72 -13.36
N VAL A 23 25.68 5.51 -12.92
CA VAL A 23 25.04 6.55 -13.75
C VAL A 23 26.03 7.69 -14.05
N LEU A 24 26.75 8.12 -13.01
CA LEU A 24 27.72 9.22 -13.08
C LEU A 24 28.97 8.81 -13.87
N GLU A 25 29.47 7.59 -13.69
CA GLU A 25 30.62 7.04 -14.43
C GLU A 25 30.37 6.93 -15.94
N ARG A 26 29.11 6.72 -16.34
CA ARG A 26 28.68 6.73 -17.75
C ARG A 26 28.51 8.15 -18.32
N GLY A 27 28.87 9.19 -17.57
CA GLY A 27 28.81 10.59 -17.99
C GLY A 27 27.40 11.19 -17.96
N HIS A 28 26.42 10.55 -17.29
CA HIS A 28 25.10 11.12 -17.09
C HIS A 28 25.10 12.08 -15.89
N LYS A 29 24.12 12.98 -15.82
CA LYS A 29 23.95 13.91 -14.71
C LYS A 29 22.76 13.47 -13.88
N LEU A 30 22.94 13.32 -12.57
CA LEU A 30 21.88 13.02 -11.61
C LEU A 30 21.70 14.21 -10.66
N THR A 31 20.51 14.80 -10.68
CA THR A 31 20.08 15.80 -9.71
C THR A 31 19.24 15.10 -8.63
N VAL A 32 19.58 15.31 -7.38
CA VAL A 32 18.86 14.70 -6.24
C VAL A 32 18.17 15.79 -5.44
N TYR A 33 16.87 15.63 -5.21
CA TYR A 33 16.12 16.46 -4.28
C TYR A 33 15.91 15.69 -2.98
N ASP A 34 16.23 16.31 -1.86
CA ASP A 34 16.18 15.75 -0.50
C ASP A 34 14.84 16.01 0.21
N THR A 35 13.93 16.72 -0.46
CA THR A 35 12.59 17.05 0.03
C THR A 35 11.53 16.69 -0.99
N LYS A 36 10.32 16.39 -0.52
CA LYS A 36 9.15 16.31 -1.41
C LYS A 36 8.86 17.69 -1.99
N ALA A 37 8.33 17.71 -3.20
CA ALA A 37 7.76 18.92 -3.77
C ALA A 37 6.49 19.29 -3.00
N ASP A 38 6.32 20.57 -2.69
CA ASP A 38 5.19 21.13 -1.93
C ASP A 38 3.99 21.51 -2.82
N SER A 39 4.19 21.50 -4.13
CA SER A 39 3.17 21.88 -5.10
C SER A 39 3.35 21.18 -6.46
N PRO A 40 2.28 21.05 -7.26
CA PRO A 40 2.38 20.56 -8.64
C PRO A 40 3.37 21.36 -9.49
N GLN A 41 3.44 22.67 -9.30
CA GLN A 41 4.35 23.58 -10.02
C GLN A 41 5.80 23.26 -9.71
N GLU A 42 6.10 22.92 -8.46
CA GLU A 42 7.44 22.50 -8.05
C GLU A 42 7.84 21.16 -8.68
N VAL A 43 6.91 20.21 -8.81
CA VAL A 43 7.16 18.95 -9.54
C VAL A 43 7.48 19.23 -11.00
N ILE A 44 6.69 20.08 -11.68
CA ILE A 44 6.93 20.49 -13.07
C ILE A 44 8.32 21.12 -13.20
N ARG A 45 8.66 22.05 -12.31
CA ARG A 45 9.96 22.74 -12.31
C ARG A 45 11.13 21.76 -12.14
N ARG A 46 11.03 20.82 -11.20
CA ARG A 46 12.08 19.80 -10.96
C ARG A 46 12.26 18.85 -12.14
N ALA A 47 11.17 18.52 -12.84
CA ALA A 47 11.19 17.63 -14.01
C ALA A 47 11.64 18.33 -15.30
N GLN A 48 11.58 19.67 -15.37
CA GLN A 48 11.80 20.43 -16.60
C GLN A 48 13.19 20.20 -17.19
N GLY A 49 13.23 19.78 -18.46
CA GLY A 49 14.46 19.51 -19.21
C GLY A 49 15.23 18.28 -18.80
N MET A 50 14.62 17.38 -17.99
CA MET A 50 15.16 16.07 -17.64
C MET A 50 14.78 15.04 -18.70
N ASP A 51 15.72 14.15 -19.04
CA ASP A 51 15.47 13.00 -19.91
C ASP A 51 14.73 11.89 -19.15
N ALA A 52 15.02 11.73 -17.86
CA ALA A 52 14.39 10.76 -16.97
C ALA A 52 14.15 11.37 -15.58
N VAL A 53 13.06 10.92 -14.94
CA VAL A 53 12.77 11.27 -13.54
C VAL A 53 12.49 10.03 -12.72
N ILE A 54 12.91 10.07 -11.45
CA ILE A 54 12.57 9.10 -10.42
C ILE A 54 11.63 9.78 -9.44
N ILE A 55 10.46 9.20 -9.23
CA ILE A 55 9.45 9.70 -8.29
C ILE A 55 9.06 8.60 -7.30
N ALA A 56 8.51 8.93 -6.15
CA ALA A 56 7.93 7.95 -5.23
C ALA A 56 6.39 8.01 -5.26
N ASN A 57 5.77 8.74 -4.35
CA ASN A 57 4.31 8.81 -4.26
C ASN A 57 3.74 10.24 -4.41
N THR A 58 4.57 11.20 -4.77
CA THR A 58 4.10 12.55 -5.10
C THR A 58 3.32 12.51 -6.41
N PRO A 59 2.09 13.08 -6.47
CA PRO A 59 1.33 13.17 -7.70
C PRO A 59 2.14 13.85 -8.81
N PHE A 60 2.21 13.20 -9.98
CA PHE A 60 2.96 13.71 -11.11
C PHE A 60 2.00 14.40 -12.10
N PRO A 61 2.05 15.73 -12.26
CA PRO A 61 1.13 16.46 -13.12
C PRO A 61 1.26 16.07 -14.59
N ALA A 62 0.15 16.07 -15.34
CA ALA A 62 0.17 15.78 -16.77
C ALA A 62 1.02 16.81 -17.56
N GLU A 63 1.04 18.06 -17.09
CA GLU A 63 1.85 19.15 -17.65
C GLU A 63 3.35 18.84 -17.57
N ALA A 64 3.81 18.16 -16.52
CA ALA A 64 5.20 17.74 -16.39
C ALA A 64 5.62 16.72 -17.49
N VAL A 65 4.64 16.04 -18.09
CA VAL A 65 4.85 15.15 -19.24
C VAL A 65 4.69 15.92 -20.55
N THR A 66 3.58 16.68 -20.69
CA THR A 66 3.20 17.31 -21.98
C THR A 66 4.07 18.50 -22.34
N GLU A 67 4.56 19.25 -21.35
CA GLU A 67 5.38 20.45 -21.53
C GLU A 67 6.90 20.18 -21.45
N ASN A 68 7.30 18.93 -21.21
CA ASN A 68 8.71 18.54 -21.17
C ASN A 68 9.08 17.64 -22.37
N PRO A 69 9.50 18.21 -23.50
CA PRO A 69 9.84 17.44 -24.70
C PRO A 69 11.05 16.51 -24.51
N ALA A 70 11.88 16.76 -23.52
CA ALA A 70 13.06 15.95 -23.24
C ALA A 70 12.72 14.64 -22.51
N LEU A 71 11.59 14.60 -21.79
CA LEU A 71 11.23 13.48 -20.93
C LEU A 71 10.92 12.21 -21.74
N LYS A 72 11.62 11.12 -21.42
CA LYS A 72 11.53 9.82 -22.08
C LYS A 72 11.17 8.70 -21.11
N TYR A 73 11.44 8.90 -19.81
CA TYR A 73 11.33 7.85 -18.81
C TYR A 73 10.91 8.38 -17.44
N ILE A 74 9.99 7.67 -16.81
CA ILE A 74 9.57 7.88 -15.42
C ILE A 74 9.77 6.57 -14.68
N ASP A 75 10.57 6.58 -13.62
CA ASP A 75 10.76 5.44 -12.73
C ASP A 75 10.05 5.69 -11.41
N VAL A 76 9.04 4.88 -11.14
CA VAL A 76 8.19 5.03 -9.96
C VAL A 76 8.70 4.15 -8.83
N ALA A 77 9.23 4.77 -7.79
CA ALA A 77 9.71 4.09 -6.59
C ALA A 77 8.55 3.60 -5.69
N PHE A 78 7.51 3.06 -6.31
CA PHE A 78 6.34 2.46 -5.68
C PHE A 78 5.79 1.32 -6.54
N THR A 79 4.90 0.49 -5.98
CA THR A 79 4.22 -0.55 -6.76
C THR A 79 3.07 0.03 -7.58
N GLY A 80 2.25 0.91 -6.97
CA GLY A 80 1.15 1.58 -7.65
C GLY A 80 1.65 2.78 -8.48
N VAL A 81 1.00 2.99 -9.62
CA VAL A 81 1.28 4.12 -10.54
C VAL A 81 0.07 5.03 -10.71
N ASP A 82 -0.87 4.96 -9.78
CA ASP A 82 -2.16 5.67 -9.84
C ASP A 82 -1.99 7.21 -9.85
N HIS A 83 -0.86 7.70 -9.36
CA HIS A 83 -0.47 9.11 -9.31
C HIS A 83 0.30 9.61 -10.54
N VAL A 84 0.51 8.74 -11.55
CA VAL A 84 1.18 9.06 -12.81
C VAL A 84 0.15 9.22 -13.93
N PRO A 85 0.23 10.28 -14.75
CA PRO A 85 -0.69 10.51 -15.86
C PRO A 85 -0.39 9.58 -17.04
N MET A 86 -0.74 8.28 -16.89
CA MET A 86 -0.38 7.22 -17.82
C MET A 86 -0.86 7.47 -19.26
N GLU A 87 -1.99 8.15 -19.45
CA GLU A 87 -2.49 8.51 -20.79
C GLU A 87 -1.56 9.53 -21.47
N ALA A 88 -1.12 10.57 -20.74
CA ALA A 88 -0.17 11.54 -21.25
C ALA A 88 1.18 10.89 -21.56
N CYS A 89 1.63 9.97 -20.72
CA CYS A 89 2.86 9.21 -20.96
C CYS A 89 2.77 8.39 -22.25
N ARG A 90 1.69 7.64 -22.45
CA ARG A 90 1.45 6.86 -23.69
C ARG A 90 1.40 7.74 -24.92
N ALA A 91 0.66 8.86 -24.87
CA ALA A 91 0.53 9.80 -25.98
C ALA A 91 1.88 10.41 -26.39
N ARG A 92 2.82 10.54 -25.44
CA ARG A 92 4.16 11.11 -25.65
C ARG A 92 5.25 10.05 -25.88
N GLY A 93 4.93 8.76 -25.76
CA GLY A 93 5.91 7.68 -25.81
C GLY A 93 6.89 7.67 -24.62
N VAL A 94 6.50 8.25 -23.48
CA VAL A 94 7.27 8.22 -22.24
C VAL A 94 7.06 6.86 -21.58
N LEU A 95 8.14 6.12 -21.36
CA LEU A 95 8.11 4.83 -20.68
C LEU A 95 7.97 5.03 -19.18
N VAL A 96 7.20 4.15 -18.53
CA VAL A 96 7.00 4.17 -17.09
C VAL A 96 7.34 2.81 -16.52
N SER A 97 8.27 2.75 -15.57
CA SER A 97 8.58 1.55 -14.77
C SER A 97 8.15 1.75 -13.32
N ASN A 98 7.96 0.65 -12.61
CA ASN A 98 7.66 0.69 -11.19
C ASN A 98 8.58 -0.20 -10.35
N ALA A 99 8.60 0.04 -9.03
CA ALA A 99 9.33 -0.79 -8.08
C ALA A 99 8.46 -1.93 -7.55
N ALA A 100 7.86 -2.75 -8.43
CA ALA A 100 7.01 -3.85 -8.00
C ALA A 100 7.74 -4.81 -7.04
N ASN A 101 7.00 -5.35 -6.05
CA ASN A 101 7.45 -6.37 -5.09
C ASN A 101 8.33 -5.91 -3.92
N TYR A 102 8.77 -4.66 -3.85
CA TYR A 102 9.66 -4.20 -2.78
C TYR A 102 9.05 -4.34 -1.37
N SER A 103 7.75 -4.12 -1.24
CA SER A 103 7.03 -4.04 0.04
C SER A 103 6.15 -5.26 0.35
N ASN A 104 6.18 -6.32 -0.46
CA ASN A 104 5.29 -7.47 -0.25
C ASN A 104 5.39 -8.07 1.16
N GLN A 105 6.59 -8.07 1.75
CA GLN A 105 6.83 -8.60 3.09
C GLN A 105 6.35 -7.61 4.16
N SER A 106 6.76 -6.35 4.08
CA SER A 106 6.42 -5.34 5.07
C SER A 106 4.90 -5.14 5.20
N VAL A 107 4.17 -5.07 4.07
CA VAL A 107 2.70 -4.97 4.07
C VAL A 107 2.06 -6.20 4.71
N ALA A 108 2.54 -7.39 4.39
CA ALA A 108 2.00 -8.62 4.98
C ALA A 108 2.24 -8.68 6.49
N GLU A 109 3.42 -8.30 6.96
CA GLU A 109 3.76 -8.27 8.38
C GLU A 109 2.94 -7.23 9.15
N LEU A 110 2.79 -6.01 8.61
CA LEU A 110 1.95 -5.01 9.25
C LEU A 110 0.49 -5.45 9.30
N THR A 111 -0.04 -6.08 8.24
CA THR A 111 -1.40 -6.63 8.24
C THR A 111 -1.60 -7.63 9.39
N VAL A 112 -0.66 -8.55 9.61
CA VAL A 112 -0.69 -9.49 10.74
C VAL A 112 -0.55 -8.76 12.07
N GLY A 113 0.36 -7.77 12.16
CA GLY A 113 0.54 -6.93 13.34
C GLY A 113 -0.76 -6.19 13.72
N MET A 114 -1.47 -5.62 12.74
CA MET A 114 -2.77 -4.98 12.93
C MET A 114 -3.84 -5.97 13.40
N ALA A 115 -3.88 -7.18 12.82
CA ALA A 115 -4.79 -8.24 13.29
C ALA A 115 -4.55 -8.56 14.76
N ILE A 116 -3.30 -8.75 15.17
CA ILE A 116 -2.91 -9.01 16.57
C ILE A 116 -3.29 -7.81 17.44
N ALA A 117 -2.97 -6.59 17.01
CA ALA A 117 -3.27 -5.38 17.77
C ALA A 117 -4.76 -5.21 18.05
N LEU A 118 -5.61 -5.49 17.05
CA LEU A 118 -7.07 -5.48 17.20
C LEU A 118 -7.55 -6.61 18.11
N LEU A 119 -7.16 -7.87 17.84
CA LEU A 119 -7.56 -9.03 18.62
C LEU A 119 -7.17 -8.91 20.09
N ARG A 120 -5.97 -8.40 20.37
CA ARG A 120 -5.42 -8.22 21.71
C ARG A 120 -5.74 -6.86 22.33
N ARG A 121 -6.48 -5.98 21.60
CA ARG A 121 -6.89 -4.64 22.04
C ARG A 121 -5.70 -3.79 22.52
N LEU A 122 -4.54 -3.89 21.82
CA LEU A 122 -3.28 -3.28 22.28
C LEU A 122 -3.38 -1.78 22.55
N PRO A 123 -4.04 -0.96 21.70
CA PRO A 123 -4.18 0.47 21.99
C PRO A 123 -4.94 0.74 23.28
N ALA A 124 -6.00 -0.01 23.56
CA ALA A 124 -6.76 0.14 24.80
C ALA A 124 -5.98 -0.35 26.03
N CYS A 125 -5.19 -1.42 25.88
CA CYS A 125 -4.30 -1.91 26.93
C CYS A 125 -3.22 -0.89 27.29
N ASP A 126 -2.55 -0.28 26.31
CA ASP A 126 -1.56 0.79 26.53
C ASP A 126 -2.19 2.00 27.23
N ALA A 127 -3.34 2.45 26.73
CA ALA A 127 -4.07 3.57 27.32
C ALA A 127 -4.46 3.29 28.80
N ALA A 128 -4.93 2.08 29.12
CA ALA A 128 -5.30 1.69 30.49
C ALA A 128 -4.09 1.75 31.43
N VAL A 129 -2.93 1.19 31.01
CA VAL A 129 -1.71 1.25 31.85
C VAL A 129 -1.24 2.68 32.07
N ARG A 130 -1.25 3.54 31.05
CA ARG A 130 -0.91 4.97 31.18
C ARG A 130 -1.89 5.74 32.07
N ALA A 131 -3.12 5.28 32.16
CA ALA A 131 -4.16 5.81 33.06
C ALA A 131 -4.16 5.13 34.44
N HIS A 132 -3.11 4.39 34.81
CA HIS A 132 -3.00 3.63 36.06
C HIS A 132 -4.14 2.63 36.31
N GLN A 133 -4.71 2.06 35.24
CA GLN A 133 -5.80 1.08 35.29
C GLN A 133 -5.25 -0.36 35.09
N GLY A 134 -6.00 -1.35 35.58
CA GLY A 134 -5.67 -2.76 35.38
C GLY A 134 -6.30 -3.37 34.12
N SER A 135 -6.27 -4.70 34.02
CA SER A 135 -6.70 -5.47 32.85
C SER A 135 -8.20 -5.75 32.75
N ALA A 136 -9.02 -5.22 33.66
CA ALA A 136 -10.47 -5.48 33.66
C ALA A 136 -11.12 -5.05 32.32
N GLY A 137 -11.86 -5.97 31.71
CA GLY A 137 -12.53 -5.74 30.41
C GLY A 137 -11.60 -5.73 29.19
N LEU A 138 -10.30 -6.03 29.32
CA LEU A 138 -9.31 -6.03 28.25
C LEU A 138 -8.92 -7.42 27.75
N ILE A 139 -9.75 -8.45 28.01
CA ILE A 139 -9.54 -9.80 27.49
C ILE A 139 -9.61 -9.77 25.97
N GLY A 140 -8.57 -10.26 25.31
CA GLY A 140 -8.45 -10.35 23.87
C GLY A 140 -8.80 -11.73 23.31
N ARG A 141 -8.54 -11.91 22.02
CA ARG A 141 -8.78 -13.14 21.26
C ARG A 141 -7.47 -13.59 20.59
N GLU A 142 -7.43 -14.84 20.10
CA GLU A 142 -6.31 -15.43 19.36
C GLU A 142 -6.60 -15.50 17.86
N ILE A 143 -5.57 -15.59 17.02
CA ILE A 143 -5.69 -15.84 15.57
C ILE A 143 -6.00 -17.32 15.31
N ALA A 144 -5.43 -18.21 16.12
CA ALA A 144 -5.64 -19.65 15.98
C ALA A 144 -7.13 -19.99 15.92
N GLU A 145 -7.48 -20.94 15.04
CA GLU A 145 -8.84 -21.42 14.79
C GLU A 145 -9.83 -20.36 14.21
N ARG A 146 -9.40 -19.11 13.99
CA ARG A 146 -10.21 -18.09 13.33
C ARG A 146 -10.23 -18.32 11.82
N THR A 147 -11.31 -17.86 11.20
CA THR A 147 -11.38 -17.75 9.76
C THR A 147 -10.91 -16.37 9.32
N VAL A 148 -9.88 -16.32 8.49
CA VAL A 148 -9.35 -15.09 7.90
C VAL A 148 -9.76 -15.03 6.44
N GLY A 149 -10.56 -14.03 6.09
CA GLY A 149 -10.98 -13.72 4.73
C GLY A 149 -10.02 -12.78 4.05
N ILE A 150 -9.50 -13.17 2.91
CA ILE A 150 -8.58 -12.36 2.11
C ILE A 150 -9.24 -11.98 0.80
N VAL A 151 -9.43 -10.68 0.57
CA VAL A 151 -9.96 -10.12 -0.67
C VAL A 151 -8.80 -9.62 -1.53
N GLY A 152 -8.52 -10.36 -2.62
CA GLY A 152 -7.33 -10.16 -3.45
C GLY A 152 -6.17 -11.05 -2.99
N LEU A 153 -5.92 -12.13 -3.74
CA LEU A 153 -4.85 -13.09 -3.39
C LEU A 153 -3.65 -12.95 -4.34
N GLY A 154 -3.22 -11.71 -4.58
CA GLY A 154 -2.00 -11.39 -5.29
C GLY A 154 -0.74 -11.71 -4.45
N ARG A 155 0.38 -11.08 -4.78
CA ARG A 155 1.67 -11.34 -4.10
C ARG A 155 1.65 -11.04 -2.59
N ILE A 156 0.99 -9.96 -2.18
CA ILE A 156 0.83 -9.57 -0.77
C ILE A 156 -0.18 -10.50 -0.09
N GLY A 157 -1.39 -10.64 -0.65
CA GLY A 157 -2.43 -11.50 -0.06
C GLY A 157 -1.97 -12.95 0.15
N LEU A 158 -1.17 -13.50 -0.78
CA LEU A 158 -0.58 -14.83 -0.62
C LEU A 158 0.42 -14.91 0.55
N ARG A 159 1.19 -13.84 0.81
CA ARG A 159 2.08 -13.78 1.97
C ARG A 159 1.30 -13.68 3.27
N VAL A 160 0.25 -12.85 3.30
CA VAL A 160 -0.68 -12.76 4.45
C VAL A 160 -1.31 -14.13 4.71
N ALA A 161 -1.79 -14.82 3.66
CA ALA A 161 -2.34 -16.16 3.79
C ALA A 161 -1.36 -17.14 4.47
N ARG A 162 -0.10 -17.15 4.03
CA ARG A 162 0.94 -18.01 4.64
C ARG A 162 1.18 -17.70 6.11
N LEU A 163 1.25 -16.42 6.46
CA LEU A 163 1.45 -16.02 7.86
C LEU A 163 0.24 -16.40 8.70
N MET A 164 -0.98 -16.14 8.25
CA MET A 164 -2.20 -16.48 8.99
C MET A 164 -2.37 -18.00 9.17
N LEU A 165 -2.05 -18.81 8.14
CA LEU A 165 -2.02 -20.26 8.25
C LEU A 165 -0.99 -20.74 9.28
N ALA A 166 0.21 -20.11 9.33
CA ALA A 166 1.23 -20.43 10.32
C ALA A 166 0.80 -20.09 11.75
N PHE A 167 -0.10 -19.12 11.94
CA PHE A 167 -0.76 -18.83 13.22
C PHE A 167 -1.91 -19.80 13.55
N GLY A 168 -2.18 -20.79 12.71
CA GLY A 168 -3.26 -21.76 12.94
C GLY A 168 -4.66 -21.28 12.52
N ALA A 169 -4.75 -20.20 11.72
CA ALA A 169 -6.02 -19.75 11.17
C ALA A 169 -6.49 -20.64 9.99
N ARG A 170 -7.78 -20.65 9.74
CA ARG A 170 -8.35 -21.07 8.45
C ARG A 170 -8.37 -19.88 7.51
N VAL A 171 -7.93 -20.07 6.27
CA VAL A 171 -7.88 -18.97 5.28
C VAL A 171 -8.84 -19.25 4.15
N VAL A 172 -9.79 -18.31 3.95
CA VAL A 172 -10.68 -18.27 2.79
C VAL A 172 -10.34 -17.03 1.96
N ALA A 173 -10.43 -17.09 0.63
CA ALA A 173 -10.04 -15.98 -0.20
C ALA A 173 -10.98 -15.79 -1.40
N TYR A 174 -11.16 -14.53 -1.77
CA TYR A 174 -11.77 -14.12 -3.02
C TYR A 174 -10.71 -13.51 -3.93
N ASP A 175 -10.55 -14.05 -5.11
CA ASP A 175 -9.77 -13.46 -6.19
C ASP A 175 -10.39 -13.89 -7.53
N PRO A 176 -10.59 -12.98 -8.51
CA PRO A 176 -11.12 -13.34 -9.82
C PRO A 176 -10.19 -14.27 -10.62
N LYS A 177 -8.92 -14.39 -10.22
CA LYS A 177 -7.91 -15.26 -10.84
C LYS A 177 -7.30 -16.21 -9.81
N PRO A 178 -7.98 -17.31 -9.45
CA PRO A 178 -7.47 -18.28 -8.50
C PRO A 178 -6.12 -18.89 -8.92
N MET A 179 -5.24 -19.10 -7.95
CA MET A 179 -3.91 -19.67 -8.17
C MET A 179 -3.79 -21.05 -7.48
N ASP A 180 -3.32 -22.06 -8.20
CA ASP A 180 -3.12 -23.42 -7.62
C ASP A 180 -2.12 -23.42 -6.47
N LYS A 181 -1.10 -22.57 -6.53
CA LYS A 181 -0.14 -22.39 -5.43
C LYS A 181 -0.81 -22.01 -4.11
N ALA A 182 -1.89 -21.24 -4.14
CA ALA A 182 -2.63 -20.88 -2.93
C ALA A 182 -3.46 -22.06 -2.40
N ARG A 183 -4.10 -22.83 -3.30
CA ARG A 183 -4.79 -24.06 -2.91
C ARG A 183 -3.85 -25.09 -2.26
N GLN A 184 -2.64 -25.25 -2.81
CA GLN A 184 -1.60 -26.12 -2.25
C GLN A 184 -1.15 -25.70 -0.84
N LEU A 185 -1.27 -24.41 -0.49
CA LEU A 185 -1.02 -23.90 0.85
C LEU A 185 -2.17 -24.14 1.83
N GLY A 186 -3.33 -24.62 1.37
CA GLY A 186 -4.52 -24.81 2.19
C GLY A 186 -5.51 -23.63 2.16
N VAL A 187 -5.33 -22.64 1.26
CA VAL A 187 -6.29 -21.55 1.07
C VAL A 187 -7.51 -22.06 0.32
N GLN A 188 -8.70 -21.80 0.85
CA GLN A 188 -9.98 -22.10 0.21
C GLN A 188 -10.46 -20.88 -0.58
N TYR A 189 -10.79 -21.07 -1.85
CA TYR A 189 -11.42 -20.00 -2.65
C TYR A 189 -12.93 -20.03 -2.52
N ALA A 190 -13.53 -18.86 -2.38
CA ALA A 190 -14.95 -18.64 -2.25
C ALA A 190 -15.39 -17.36 -2.98
N SER A 191 -16.68 -17.14 -3.13
CA SER A 191 -17.22 -15.85 -3.57
C SER A 191 -16.94 -14.75 -2.55
N LEU A 192 -16.97 -13.47 -2.96
CA LEU A 192 -16.79 -12.35 -2.03
C LEU A 192 -17.79 -12.44 -0.87
N ARG A 193 -19.04 -12.73 -1.18
CA ARG A 193 -20.10 -12.90 -0.17
C ARG A 193 -19.74 -13.97 0.85
N GLU A 194 -19.37 -15.16 0.41
CA GLU A 194 -18.98 -16.26 1.31
C GLU A 194 -17.77 -15.92 2.16
N VAL A 195 -16.77 -15.19 1.59
CA VAL A 195 -15.63 -14.68 2.35
C VAL A 195 -16.08 -13.74 3.46
N LEU A 196 -16.97 -12.81 3.18
CA LEU A 196 -17.49 -11.85 4.18
C LEU A 196 -18.29 -12.57 5.26
N GLU A 197 -19.22 -13.43 4.90
CA GLU A 197 -20.13 -14.14 5.82
C GLU A 197 -19.40 -15.15 6.73
N SER A 198 -18.29 -15.74 6.25
CA SER A 198 -17.59 -16.80 7.01
C SER A 198 -16.44 -16.31 7.87
N SER A 199 -15.94 -15.09 7.66
CA SER A 199 -14.68 -14.64 8.25
C SER A 199 -14.85 -13.92 9.58
N ASP A 200 -13.93 -14.19 10.51
CA ASP A 200 -13.77 -13.47 11.77
C ASP A 200 -12.86 -12.22 11.58
N ILE A 201 -11.99 -12.26 10.58
CA ILE A 201 -11.11 -11.17 10.18
C ILE A 201 -11.18 -11.07 8.64
N VAL A 202 -11.47 -9.90 8.10
CA VAL A 202 -11.43 -9.62 6.66
C VAL A 202 -10.31 -8.65 6.37
N THR A 203 -9.45 -8.96 5.39
CA THR A 203 -8.36 -8.07 4.97
C THR A 203 -8.32 -7.89 3.46
N LEU A 204 -8.09 -6.64 3.01
CA LEU A 204 -8.07 -6.27 1.60
C LEU A 204 -6.65 -6.21 1.06
N HIS A 205 -6.45 -6.83 -0.11
CA HIS A 205 -5.20 -6.82 -0.88
C HIS A 205 -5.46 -6.73 -2.40
N ALA A 206 -6.63 -6.20 -2.78
CA ALA A 206 -7.01 -5.97 -4.17
C ALA A 206 -6.45 -4.63 -4.69
N PRO A 207 -6.20 -4.48 -6.01
CA PRO A 207 -5.82 -3.21 -6.60
C PRO A 207 -7.03 -2.26 -6.68
N ALA A 208 -6.77 -0.94 -6.71
CA ALA A 208 -7.81 0.03 -7.05
C ALA A 208 -8.01 0.11 -8.56
N CYS A 209 -9.23 -0.10 -9.00
CA CYS A 209 -9.67 0.06 -10.39
C CYS A 209 -11.18 0.33 -10.41
N ALA A 210 -11.75 0.57 -11.58
CA ALA A 210 -13.18 0.85 -11.72
C ALA A 210 -14.09 -0.26 -11.11
N GLN A 211 -13.66 -1.53 -11.21
CA GLN A 211 -14.41 -2.68 -10.71
C GLN A 211 -14.30 -2.87 -9.19
N THR A 212 -13.30 -2.28 -8.55
CA THR A 212 -13.04 -2.42 -7.12
C THR A 212 -13.30 -1.13 -6.33
N HIS A 213 -13.67 -0.04 -7.02
CA HIS A 213 -14.01 1.23 -6.37
C HIS A 213 -15.20 1.04 -5.45
N LYS A 214 -15.02 1.36 -4.16
CA LYS A 214 -16.02 1.19 -3.08
C LYS A 214 -16.68 -0.20 -3.06
N MET A 215 -15.88 -1.24 -3.38
CA MET A 215 -16.39 -2.62 -3.40
C MET A 215 -16.80 -3.13 -2.03
N ILE A 216 -16.38 -2.47 -0.96
CA ILE A 216 -16.81 -2.75 0.42
C ILE A 216 -17.55 -1.52 0.93
N GLY A 217 -18.86 -1.58 0.88
CA GLY A 217 -19.80 -0.57 1.35
C GLY A 217 -20.70 -1.09 2.47
N GLU A 218 -21.81 -0.42 2.70
CA GLU A 218 -22.76 -0.74 3.79
C GLU A 218 -23.30 -2.18 3.67
N ALA A 219 -23.66 -2.61 2.46
CA ALA A 219 -24.18 -3.95 2.21
C ALA A 219 -23.14 -5.05 2.50
N GLU A 220 -21.88 -4.82 2.14
CA GLU A 220 -20.78 -5.77 2.39
C GLU A 220 -20.42 -5.80 3.86
N PHE A 221 -20.35 -4.67 4.56
CA PHE A 221 -20.16 -4.67 6.01
C PHE A 221 -21.31 -5.38 6.76
N ALA A 222 -22.55 -5.21 6.32
CA ALA A 222 -23.68 -5.91 6.90
C ALA A 222 -23.64 -7.44 6.72
N GLN A 223 -22.96 -7.94 5.68
CA GLN A 223 -22.75 -9.37 5.45
C GLN A 223 -21.65 -9.96 6.35
N MET A 224 -20.76 -9.15 6.89
CA MET A 224 -19.71 -9.64 7.78
C MET A 224 -20.30 -10.16 9.10
N LYS A 225 -19.60 -11.10 9.74
CA LYS A 225 -20.03 -11.61 11.04
C LYS A 225 -20.12 -10.49 12.08
N PRO A 226 -21.16 -10.48 12.94
CA PRO A 226 -21.17 -9.62 14.11
C PRO A 226 -19.90 -9.84 14.95
N GLY A 227 -19.21 -8.75 15.28
CA GLY A 227 -17.94 -8.80 16.01
C GLY A 227 -16.72 -9.18 15.19
N ALA A 228 -16.82 -9.19 13.86
CA ALA A 228 -15.67 -9.35 12.97
C ALA A 228 -14.73 -8.15 12.99
N LEU A 229 -13.50 -8.37 12.52
CA LEU A 229 -12.48 -7.33 12.35
C LEU A 229 -12.26 -7.05 10.86
N PHE A 230 -11.97 -5.79 10.54
CA PHE A 230 -11.70 -5.35 9.17
C PHE A 230 -10.33 -4.69 9.05
N ILE A 231 -9.55 -5.04 8.03
CA ILE A 231 -8.20 -4.49 7.80
C ILE A 231 -8.05 -4.04 6.35
N ASN A 232 -7.61 -2.80 6.16
CA ASN A 232 -7.30 -2.27 4.83
C ASN A 232 -5.88 -1.67 4.79
N CYS A 233 -4.94 -2.43 4.22
CA CYS A 233 -3.60 -2.00 3.85
C CYS A 233 -3.40 -1.98 2.31
N ALA A 234 -4.50 -1.91 1.54
CA ALA A 234 -4.45 -1.94 0.08
C ALA A 234 -4.61 -0.55 -0.54
N ARG A 235 -5.84 -0.05 -0.64
CA ARG A 235 -6.19 1.29 -1.15
C ARG A 235 -7.43 1.82 -0.45
N GLY A 236 -7.48 3.12 -0.16
CA GLY A 236 -8.66 3.80 0.42
C GLY A 236 -9.89 3.64 -0.46
N ALA A 237 -9.74 3.88 -1.74
CA ALA A 237 -10.81 3.81 -2.74
C ALA A 237 -11.57 2.46 -2.84
N LEU A 238 -11.11 1.40 -2.18
CA LEU A 238 -11.82 0.11 -2.12
C LEU A 238 -13.00 0.12 -1.12
N VAL A 239 -13.01 1.07 -0.19
CA VAL A 239 -13.90 1.08 0.97
C VAL A 239 -14.71 2.36 1.01
N ASP A 240 -15.98 2.28 1.36
CA ASP A 240 -16.74 3.43 1.76
C ASP A 240 -16.45 3.74 3.24
N SER A 241 -15.69 4.82 3.50
CA SER A 241 -15.27 5.23 4.85
C SER A 241 -16.45 5.54 5.76
N GLN A 242 -17.56 6.09 5.23
CA GLN A 242 -18.76 6.36 6.01
C GLN A 242 -19.46 5.06 6.44
N ALA A 243 -19.55 4.09 5.52
CA ALA A 243 -20.12 2.78 5.81
C ALA A 243 -19.30 2.03 6.87
N LEU A 244 -17.95 2.07 6.78
CA LEU A 244 -17.07 1.51 7.81
C LEU A 244 -17.32 2.15 9.17
N CYS A 245 -17.42 3.49 9.22
CA CYS A 245 -17.73 4.21 10.46
C CYS A 245 -19.10 3.81 11.02
N GLY A 246 -20.12 3.62 10.18
CA GLY A 246 -21.44 3.13 10.56
C GLY A 246 -21.38 1.75 11.21
N ALA A 247 -20.66 0.81 10.59
CA ALA A 247 -20.49 -0.54 11.09
C ALA A 247 -19.73 -0.61 12.44
N LEU A 248 -18.75 0.29 12.64
CA LEU A 248 -18.03 0.40 13.92
C LEU A 248 -18.87 1.05 15.00
N ARG A 249 -19.61 2.14 14.69
CA ARG A 249 -20.46 2.83 15.67
C ARG A 249 -21.66 2.00 16.13
N SER A 250 -22.23 1.20 15.24
CA SER A 250 -23.30 0.26 15.60
C SER A 250 -22.80 -0.93 16.44
N GLY A 251 -21.48 -1.14 16.52
CA GLY A 251 -20.88 -2.31 17.16
C GLY A 251 -21.00 -3.60 16.34
N HIS A 252 -21.48 -3.52 15.09
CA HIS A 252 -21.53 -4.69 14.20
C HIS A 252 -20.11 -5.23 13.95
N LEU A 253 -19.15 -4.35 13.64
CA LEU A 253 -17.73 -4.70 13.64
C LEU A 253 -17.11 -4.43 15.01
N ALA A 254 -16.28 -5.34 15.51
CA ALA A 254 -15.59 -5.18 16.79
C ALA A 254 -14.42 -4.20 16.69
N GLY A 255 -13.87 -4.00 15.50
CA GLY A 255 -12.78 -3.06 15.25
C GLY A 255 -12.29 -3.09 13.82
N ALA A 256 -11.53 -2.07 13.45
CA ALA A 256 -10.87 -1.98 12.15
C ALA A 256 -9.44 -1.47 12.28
N ALA A 257 -8.61 -1.76 11.24
CA ALA A 257 -7.31 -1.15 11.06
C ALA A 257 -7.17 -0.67 9.60
N VAL A 258 -6.78 0.59 9.43
CA VAL A 258 -6.73 1.26 8.14
C VAL A 258 -5.39 1.98 8.00
N ASP A 259 -4.65 1.64 6.95
CA ASP A 259 -3.37 2.28 6.61
C ASP A 259 -3.50 3.24 5.42
N VAL A 260 -4.62 3.20 4.68
CA VAL A 260 -4.81 3.88 3.39
C VAL A 260 -6.15 4.60 3.33
N TYR A 261 -6.21 5.74 2.66
CA TYR A 261 -7.35 6.66 2.66
C TYR A 261 -7.70 7.09 1.23
N ASP A 262 -8.91 7.63 1.04
CA ASP A 262 -9.29 8.25 -0.24
C ASP A 262 -8.44 9.50 -0.53
N ARG A 263 -8.14 10.28 0.51
CA ARG A 263 -7.14 11.34 0.49
C ARG A 263 -6.03 10.95 1.44
N GLU A 264 -4.84 10.77 0.90
CA GLU A 264 -3.68 10.37 1.70
C GLU A 264 -3.26 11.44 2.73
N PRO A 265 -2.67 11.04 3.87
CA PRO A 265 -2.24 11.95 4.93
C PRO A 265 -1.29 13.08 4.45
N PRO A 266 -1.38 14.27 5.09
CA PRO A 266 -2.15 14.56 6.33
C PRO A 266 -3.65 14.64 6.09
N LEU A 267 -4.43 13.95 6.94
CA LEU A 267 -5.88 13.88 6.84
C LEU A 267 -6.52 15.19 7.32
N ASP A 268 -7.61 15.60 6.66
CA ASP A 268 -8.45 16.68 7.12
C ASP A 268 -9.31 16.23 8.32
N ASN A 269 -9.64 17.15 9.23
CA ASN A 269 -10.50 16.86 10.38
C ASN A 269 -11.91 16.34 10.02
N SER A 270 -12.33 16.54 8.77
CA SER A 270 -13.59 16.00 8.25
C SER A 270 -13.53 14.52 7.87
N GLU A 271 -12.32 13.89 7.89
CA GLU A 271 -12.17 12.46 7.61
C GLU A 271 -12.95 11.64 8.66
N PRO A 272 -13.99 10.89 8.25
CA PRO A 272 -14.88 10.21 9.20
C PRO A 272 -14.17 9.15 10.05
N LEU A 273 -13.12 8.53 9.53
CA LEU A 273 -12.35 7.49 10.22
C LEU A 273 -11.62 8.01 11.46
N LEU A 274 -11.25 9.30 11.50
CA LEU A 274 -10.62 9.93 12.68
C LEU A 274 -11.51 9.90 13.93
N HIS A 275 -12.82 9.76 13.74
CA HIS A 275 -13.84 9.81 14.80
C HIS A 275 -14.55 8.47 15.00
N ALA A 276 -14.08 7.41 14.35
CA ALA A 276 -14.65 6.08 14.51
C ALA A 276 -14.13 5.38 15.77
N PRO A 277 -14.97 4.64 16.50
CA PRO A 277 -14.53 3.88 17.65
C PRO A 277 -13.75 2.62 17.23
N ASN A 278 -12.89 2.10 18.12
CA ASN A 278 -12.20 0.83 17.93
C ASN A 278 -11.44 0.69 16.60
N ILE A 279 -10.82 1.77 16.16
CA ILE A 279 -10.04 1.80 14.92
C ILE A 279 -8.55 2.07 15.20
N ILE A 280 -7.69 1.41 14.44
CA ILE A 280 -6.26 1.70 14.36
C ILE A 280 -6.01 2.38 13.03
N LEU A 281 -5.40 3.57 13.06
CA LEU A 281 -5.07 4.34 11.87
C LEU A 281 -3.57 4.50 11.77
N THR A 282 -3.02 4.26 10.59
CA THR A 282 -1.60 4.50 10.28
C THR A 282 -1.47 5.30 8.98
N PRO A 283 -0.42 6.14 8.83
CA PRO A 283 -0.37 7.13 7.75
C PRO A 283 0.28 6.55 6.48
N HIS A 284 -0.29 5.49 5.91
CA HIS A 284 0.16 4.79 4.71
C HIS A 284 1.63 4.34 4.86
N ILE A 285 1.91 3.56 5.90
CA ILE A 285 3.24 3.09 6.25
C ILE A 285 3.42 1.57 6.08
N ALA A 286 2.41 0.84 5.62
CA ALA A 286 2.52 -0.61 5.49
C ALA A 286 3.70 -1.04 4.61
N PHE A 287 4.09 -0.21 3.65
CA PHE A 287 5.25 -0.43 2.82
C PHE A 287 6.58 -0.09 3.53
N ALA A 288 6.59 0.75 4.56
CA ALA A 288 7.76 1.42 5.09
C ALA A 288 8.47 0.57 6.16
N SER A 289 9.39 -0.29 5.76
CA SER A 289 10.42 -0.86 6.62
C SER A 289 11.81 -0.53 6.04
N GLU A 290 12.85 -0.55 6.85
CA GLU A 290 14.22 -0.27 6.42
C GLU A 290 14.61 -1.17 5.23
N GLU A 291 14.30 -2.47 5.32
CA GLU A 291 14.60 -3.43 4.28
C GLU A 291 13.80 -3.18 2.99
N SER A 292 12.54 -2.75 3.13
CA SER A 292 11.71 -2.45 1.95
C SER A 292 12.19 -1.18 1.25
N MET A 293 12.61 -0.15 2.00
CA MET A 293 13.17 1.08 1.42
C MET A 293 14.46 0.77 0.65
N LEU A 294 15.34 -0.05 1.22
CA LEU A 294 16.55 -0.48 0.55
C LEU A 294 16.25 -1.30 -0.73
N ARG A 295 15.31 -2.26 -0.65
CA ARG A 295 14.88 -3.02 -1.83
C ARG A 295 14.29 -2.10 -2.91
N ARG A 296 13.46 -1.13 -2.50
CA ARG A 296 12.86 -0.13 -3.39
C ARG A 296 13.91 0.65 -4.15
N ALA A 297 14.88 1.23 -3.45
CA ALA A 297 15.96 1.99 -4.06
C ALA A 297 16.77 1.14 -5.05
N ARG A 298 17.10 -0.10 -4.68
CA ARG A 298 17.81 -1.02 -5.58
C ARG A 298 17.03 -1.32 -6.86
N ILE A 299 15.72 -1.59 -6.75
CA ILE A 299 14.87 -1.86 -7.93
C ILE A 299 14.84 -0.64 -8.84
N VAL A 300 14.66 0.54 -8.29
CA VAL A 300 14.63 1.80 -9.05
C VAL A 300 15.93 2.00 -9.82
N PHE A 301 17.09 1.87 -9.18
CA PHE A 301 18.34 2.02 -9.89
C PHE A 301 18.58 0.90 -10.92
N GLN A 302 18.12 -0.33 -10.66
CA GLN A 302 18.14 -1.42 -11.66
C GLN A 302 17.25 -1.09 -12.86
N ASN A 303 16.05 -0.55 -12.65
CA ASN A 303 15.17 -0.09 -13.72
C ASN A 303 15.84 1.00 -14.55
N LEU A 304 16.43 1.99 -13.86
CA LEU A 304 17.15 3.09 -14.52
C LEU A 304 18.31 2.58 -15.38
N TYR A 305 19.12 1.65 -14.86
CA TYR A 305 20.24 1.06 -15.62
C TYR A 305 19.75 0.29 -16.83
N ALA A 306 18.76 -0.56 -16.68
CA ALA A 306 18.15 -1.33 -17.76
C ALA A 306 17.59 -0.41 -18.86
N TRP A 307 16.94 0.69 -18.48
CA TRP A 307 16.48 1.69 -19.43
C TRP A 307 17.63 2.39 -20.16
N LEU A 308 18.71 2.76 -19.46
CA LEU A 308 19.91 3.37 -20.05
C LEU A 308 20.63 2.43 -21.02
N ASP A 309 20.55 1.13 -20.78
CA ASP A 309 21.11 0.08 -21.65
C ASP A 309 20.18 -0.28 -22.84
N GLY A 310 18.98 0.34 -22.92
CA GLY A 310 18.00 0.08 -23.98
C GLY A 310 17.11 -1.14 -23.76
N GLU A 311 17.17 -1.74 -22.58
CA GLU A 311 16.40 -2.94 -22.17
C GLU A 311 15.50 -2.62 -20.96
N PRO A 312 14.51 -1.69 -21.05
CA PRO A 312 13.71 -1.28 -19.92
C PRO A 312 12.95 -2.45 -19.30
N MET A 313 12.92 -2.49 -17.97
CA MET A 313 12.29 -3.55 -17.19
C MET A 313 11.17 -2.99 -16.27
N ASN A 314 10.31 -3.88 -15.74
CA ASN A 314 9.20 -3.51 -14.86
C ASN A 314 8.28 -2.41 -15.44
N LEU A 315 8.05 -2.43 -16.76
CA LEU A 315 7.17 -1.48 -17.46
C LEU A 315 5.71 -1.66 -17.04
N CYS A 316 4.97 -0.52 -17.01
CA CYS A 316 3.55 -0.39 -16.65
C CYS A 316 2.65 -0.15 -17.88
#